data_5de3ba1e21cadf976cc450c8571261c2
#
_entry.id   5de3ba1e21cadf976cc450c8571261c2
#
_cell.length_a   1.000
_cell.length_b   1.000
_cell.length_c   1.000
_cell.angle_alpha   90.00
_cell.angle_beta   90.00
_cell.angle_gamma   90.00
#
_symmetry.space_group_name_H-M   'P 1'
#
loop_
_entity.id
_entity.type
_entity.pdbx_description
1 polymer ?
#
loop_
_entity_poly.entity_id
_entity_poly.type
_entity_poly.pdbx_seq_one_letter_code
_entity_poly.pdbx_strand_id
1 'polypeptide(L)'
;MITRVAVLLVIAMTVVAPMIAADPATIPPPPDPRLAPAATAAHPGLSPLLNQLYDSMYGGADPARRAGLRHLVVDGDSVEVVIISRAGAAAAAGERVRQLGGRVETTYRDLAFATLPIAQLPLLASNPSVLRVRTPYRSQPDVVSEGVAVHHADMLHGQGVTGQGVKVGVLDCSGFSGYEALLGSELPAQVTLWTGGSDPVGSGIHGTGCAEIVYDMAPGAEMYLAHDGDEVEFYEAVDWLVAQGVAVISYSCSGLGPYPGDGVGDPYNPYNQKVSEARDAGVLFVKSAGNYANGGNYQAWFEQLPGYNWHNFDGDWGNRFGYLYAETSYYITLTWNDWPADPLTQGSTQNYNLGLYFWDGANWQIPASSMNPQSGQPGELPFEEISFTPSVSEWYYLVVYDDGTTFPGYLSLRSYRNLFQHSNPEHSLYTPDTPDGLTVGAVFWNGLDLEPFSSQGPLLGPGGSPYGGAVAPKLAGADGVSGVTHGASNGVPWASGGTGFWGTSAACPHVAGGAALLLSANPGLDVDQLESLLLAAATDMGPTGPDNQYGHGLMNLDVSLLFADGFESGDTSEWSTTVP
;
A
#
# COMPACT_ATOMS: atom_id res chain seq x y z
N MET A 1 52.37 42.17 -22.34
CA MET A 1 52.74 40.80 -22.70
C MET A 1 52.46 39.92 -21.47
N ILE A 2 51.29 39.35 -21.38
CA ILE A 2 50.89 38.47 -20.29
C ILE A 2 50.48 37.15 -20.91
N THR A 3 51.34 36.16 -20.70
CA THR A 3 51.19 34.81 -21.22
C THR A 3 50.16 34.06 -20.33
N ARG A 4 49.02 33.65 -20.93
CA ARG A 4 48.05 32.74 -20.32
C ARG A 4 48.54 31.30 -20.45
N VAL A 5 48.82 30.65 -19.35
CA VAL A 5 49.03 29.20 -19.27
C VAL A 5 47.66 28.54 -19.15
N ALA A 6 47.27 27.78 -20.13
CA ALA A 6 46.08 26.92 -20.08
C ALA A 6 46.48 25.60 -19.41
N VAL A 7 45.92 25.31 -18.26
CA VAL A 7 46.02 23.98 -17.63
C VAL A 7 44.93 23.10 -18.21
N LEU A 8 45.32 22.12 -19.00
CA LEU A 8 44.46 21.07 -19.51
C LEU A 8 44.24 20.04 -18.40
N LEU A 9 43.05 20.02 -17.82
CA LEU A 9 42.64 18.98 -16.87
C LEU A 9 42.18 17.77 -17.70
N VAL A 10 42.99 16.73 -17.85
CA VAL A 10 42.62 15.45 -18.42
C VAL A 10 41.87 14.66 -17.36
N ILE A 11 40.54 14.64 -17.44
CA ILE A 11 39.70 13.72 -16.67
C ILE A 11 39.80 12.35 -17.35
N ALA A 12 40.59 11.47 -16.76
CA ALA A 12 40.58 10.06 -17.10
C ALA A 12 39.22 9.45 -16.68
N MET A 13 38.26 9.37 -17.61
CA MET A 13 37.12 8.50 -17.45
C MET A 13 37.61 7.05 -17.47
N THR A 14 37.78 6.45 -16.33
CA THR A 14 37.83 4.98 -16.20
C THR A 14 36.45 4.46 -16.61
N VAL A 15 36.35 4.00 -17.83
CA VAL A 15 35.23 3.17 -18.28
C VAL A 15 35.32 1.88 -17.46
N VAL A 16 34.55 1.80 -16.39
CA VAL A 16 34.27 0.52 -15.74
C VAL A 16 33.44 -0.25 -16.77
N ALA A 17 34.08 -1.20 -17.43
CA ALA A 17 33.34 -2.15 -18.28
C ALA A 17 32.24 -2.78 -17.41
N PRO A 18 30.99 -2.85 -17.88
CA PRO A 18 29.98 -3.60 -17.15
C PRO A 18 30.50 -5.03 -17.03
N MET A 19 30.65 -5.53 -15.80
CA MET A 19 30.80 -6.96 -15.59
C MET A 19 29.59 -7.59 -16.29
N ILE A 20 29.84 -8.38 -17.31
CA ILE A 20 28.80 -9.16 -17.98
C ILE A 20 28.32 -10.12 -16.89
N ALA A 21 27.16 -9.82 -16.30
CA ALA A 21 26.49 -10.76 -15.43
C ALA A 21 26.35 -12.08 -16.21
N ALA A 22 26.68 -13.19 -15.60
CA ALA A 22 26.49 -14.50 -16.24
C ALA A 22 25.02 -14.59 -16.67
N ASP A 23 24.79 -15.06 -17.90
CA ASP A 23 23.43 -15.24 -18.41
C ASP A 23 22.67 -16.16 -17.44
N PRO A 24 21.56 -15.75 -16.84
CA PRO A 24 20.77 -16.55 -15.90
C PRO A 24 20.47 -17.96 -16.43
N ALA A 25 20.28 -18.09 -17.74
CA ALA A 25 20.06 -19.39 -18.39
C ALA A 25 21.24 -20.36 -18.31
N THR A 26 22.43 -19.89 -17.96
CA THR A 26 23.66 -20.73 -17.84
C THR A 26 24.00 -21.09 -16.40
N ILE A 27 23.31 -20.49 -15.41
CA ILE A 27 23.52 -20.80 -13.99
C ILE A 27 22.54 -21.91 -13.59
N PRO A 28 23.02 -23.04 -13.01
CA PRO A 28 22.11 -24.08 -12.58
C PRO A 28 21.21 -23.58 -11.44
N PRO A 29 19.97 -24.09 -11.31
CA PRO A 29 19.06 -23.70 -10.24
C PRO A 29 19.69 -23.97 -8.87
N PRO A 30 19.32 -23.20 -7.83
CA PRO A 30 19.85 -23.38 -6.49
C PRO A 30 19.43 -24.75 -5.90
N PRO A 31 20.17 -25.27 -4.92
CA PRO A 31 19.77 -26.48 -4.19
C PRO A 31 18.48 -26.22 -3.41
N ASP A 32 17.67 -27.27 -3.23
CA ASP A 32 16.45 -27.21 -2.42
C ASP A 32 16.80 -26.77 -0.97
N PRO A 33 16.25 -25.68 -0.45
CA PRO A 33 16.60 -25.15 0.87
C PRO A 33 16.14 -26.06 2.01
N ARG A 34 15.20 -26.98 1.77
CA ARG A 34 14.82 -28.01 2.76
C ARG A 34 15.96 -28.99 3.04
N LEU A 35 17.00 -29.01 2.19
CA LEU A 35 18.25 -29.73 2.41
C LEU A 35 19.24 -28.94 3.27
N ALA A 36 18.95 -27.64 3.55
CA ALA A 36 19.71 -26.89 4.54
C ALA A 36 19.34 -27.35 5.98
N PRO A 37 20.26 -27.26 6.96
CA PRO A 37 19.92 -27.62 8.32
C PRO A 37 18.70 -26.87 8.80
N ALA A 38 17.76 -27.62 9.41
CA ALA A 38 16.46 -27.10 9.87
C ALA A 38 16.64 -25.81 10.66
N ALA A 39 15.88 -24.78 10.26
CA ALA A 39 15.76 -23.57 11.05
C ALA A 39 15.33 -23.94 12.48
N THR A 40 15.87 -23.24 13.47
CA THR A 40 15.46 -23.37 14.87
C THR A 40 13.95 -23.28 14.99
N ALA A 41 13.37 -24.05 15.91
CA ALA A 41 11.93 -24.14 16.08
C ALA A 41 11.30 -22.73 16.21
N ALA A 42 10.45 -22.38 15.27
CA ALA A 42 9.74 -21.11 15.25
C ALA A 42 8.92 -20.94 16.54
N HIS A 43 8.83 -19.72 17.06
CA HIS A 43 7.93 -19.39 18.16
C HIS A 43 6.53 -19.13 17.58
N PRO A 44 5.52 -20.01 17.76
CA PRO A 44 4.27 -19.97 17.00
C PRO A 44 3.48 -18.66 17.14
N GLY A 45 3.66 -17.95 18.26
CA GLY A 45 2.99 -16.65 18.48
C GLY A 45 3.70 -15.45 17.85
N LEU A 46 4.84 -15.63 17.21
CA LEU A 46 5.56 -14.56 16.51
C LEU A 46 5.28 -14.60 15.02
N SER A 47 5.29 -13.43 14.38
CA SER A 47 5.31 -13.33 12.90
C SER A 47 6.61 -13.88 12.33
N PRO A 48 6.63 -14.22 11.01
CA PRO A 48 7.83 -14.68 10.32
C PRO A 48 9.05 -13.78 10.54
N LEU A 49 8.88 -12.47 10.35
CA LEU A 49 9.97 -11.49 10.52
C LEU A 49 10.51 -11.43 11.96
N LEU A 50 9.63 -11.49 12.96
CA LEU A 50 10.07 -11.49 14.36
C LEU A 50 10.78 -12.80 14.74
N ASN A 51 10.37 -13.94 14.17
CA ASN A 51 11.11 -15.21 14.32
C ASN A 51 12.49 -15.08 13.69
N GLN A 52 12.59 -14.58 12.44
CA GLN A 52 13.86 -14.37 11.76
C GLN A 52 14.77 -13.41 12.55
N LEU A 53 14.20 -12.30 13.05
CA LEU A 53 14.94 -11.33 13.86
C LEU A 53 15.48 -11.98 15.14
N TYR A 54 14.63 -12.70 15.89
CA TYR A 54 15.03 -13.39 17.12
C TYR A 54 16.11 -14.44 16.86
N ASP A 55 15.93 -15.28 15.85
CA ASP A 55 16.88 -16.32 15.48
C ASP A 55 18.22 -15.72 14.98
N SER A 56 18.18 -14.60 14.27
CA SER A 56 19.38 -13.89 13.84
C SER A 56 20.20 -13.32 15.01
N MET A 57 19.53 -12.93 16.08
CA MET A 57 20.19 -12.34 17.26
C MET A 57 20.62 -13.40 18.28
N TYR A 58 19.83 -14.47 18.46
CA TYR A 58 20.00 -15.44 19.57
C TYR A 58 20.10 -16.90 19.12
N GLY A 59 19.70 -17.23 17.88
CA GLY A 59 19.71 -18.59 17.34
C GLY A 59 21.03 -19.02 16.68
N GLY A 60 22.07 -18.19 16.72
CA GLY A 60 23.36 -18.51 16.09
C GLY A 60 23.38 -18.40 14.56
N ALA A 61 22.42 -17.70 13.98
CA ALA A 61 22.33 -17.49 12.53
C ALA A 61 23.47 -16.63 11.97
N ASP A 62 23.68 -16.73 10.66
CA ASP A 62 24.67 -16.00 9.89
C ASP A 62 24.62 -14.49 10.17
N PRO A 63 25.78 -13.82 10.37
CA PRO A 63 25.87 -12.38 10.51
C PRO A 63 25.22 -11.57 9.37
N ALA A 64 25.20 -12.10 8.15
CA ALA A 64 24.53 -11.46 7.00
C ALA A 64 23.00 -11.37 7.18
N ARG A 65 22.36 -12.42 7.71
CA ARG A 65 20.93 -12.39 8.06
C ARG A 65 20.63 -11.34 9.13
N ARG A 66 21.52 -11.19 10.10
CA ARG A 66 21.39 -10.16 11.14
C ARG A 66 21.46 -8.76 10.56
N ALA A 67 22.36 -8.52 9.60
CA ALA A 67 22.48 -7.22 8.94
C ALA A 67 21.19 -6.83 8.18
N GLY A 68 20.57 -7.81 7.49
CA GLY A 68 19.33 -7.60 6.74
C GLY A 68 18.10 -7.20 7.58
N LEU A 69 18.10 -7.49 8.88
CA LEU A 69 16.98 -7.19 9.78
C LEU A 69 17.23 -6.01 10.73
N ARG A 70 18.37 -5.30 10.58
CA ARG A 70 18.73 -4.17 11.46
C ARG A 70 17.74 -3.03 11.43
N HIS A 71 17.05 -2.83 10.31
CA HIS A 71 16.03 -1.76 10.17
C HIS A 71 14.80 -2.00 11.05
N LEU A 72 14.57 -3.23 11.56
CA LEU A 72 13.52 -3.53 12.53
C LEU A 72 13.91 -3.17 13.97
N VAL A 73 15.17 -2.87 14.23
CA VAL A 73 15.70 -2.57 15.58
C VAL A 73 15.63 -1.07 15.81
N VAL A 74 14.89 -0.65 16.83
CA VAL A 74 14.62 0.77 17.12
C VAL A 74 15.71 1.39 17.97
N ASP A 75 16.15 0.67 19.02
CA ASP A 75 17.18 1.15 19.94
C ASP A 75 17.94 -0.06 20.52
N GLY A 76 19.19 -0.19 20.10
CA GLY A 76 20.12 -1.21 20.59
C GLY A 76 19.66 -2.66 20.36
N ASP A 77 18.81 -3.18 21.22
CA ASP A 77 18.28 -4.54 21.21
C ASP A 77 16.75 -4.61 21.22
N SER A 78 16.08 -3.48 21.03
CA SER A 78 14.63 -3.38 21.10
C SER A 78 13.98 -3.28 19.72
N VAL A 79 12.76 -3.78 19.59
CA VAL A 79 11.99 -3.84 18.35
C VAL A 79 10.58 -3.33 18.58
N GLU A 80 10.04 -2.64 17.57
CA GLU A 80 8.63 -2.28 17.51
C GLU A 80 7.78 -3.49 17.13
N VAL A 81 6.66 -3.65 17.83
CA VAL A 81 5.72 -4.74 17.61
C VAL A 81 4.28 -4.29 17.73
N VAL A 82 3.41 -4.95 16.96
CA VAL A 82 1.98 -4.94 17.20
C VAL A 82 1.59 -6.27 17.85
N ILE A 83 0.92 -6.16 18.97
CA ILE A 83 0.43 -7.28 19.77
C ILE A 83 -1.05 -7.42 19.48
N ILE A 84 -1.44 -8.56 18.95
CA ILE A 84 -2.84 -8.93 18.81
C ILE A 84 -3.19 -9.70 20.08
N SER A 85 -4.04 -9.13 20.92
CA SER A 85 -4.49 -9.77 22.14
C SER A 85 -5.79 -10.54 21.91
N ARG A 86 -6.09 -11.45 22.83
CA ARG A 86 -7.41 -12.08 22.85
C ARG A 86 -8.46 -11.02 23.22
N ALA A 87 -9.69 -11.24 22.79
CA ALA A 87 -10.78 -10.30 23.01
C ALA A 87 -10.87 -9.83 24.48
N GLY A 88 -10.82 -8.53 24.70
CA GLY A 88 -10.84 -7.89 26.01
C GLY A 88 -9.55 -8.02 26.83
N ALA A 89 -8.46 -8.57 26.27
CA ALA A 89 -7.20 -8.81 26.99
C ALA A 89 -6.08 -7.79 26.69
N ALA A 90 -6.35 -6.71 25.94
CA ALA A 90 -5.34 -5.73 25.56
C ALA A 90 -4.60 -5.11 26.75
N ALA A 91 -5.31 -4.76 27.83
CA ALA A 91 -4.70 -4.23 29.05
C ALA A 91 -3.73 -5.23 29.72
N ALA A 92 -4.08 -6.51 29.77
CA ALA A 92 -3.22 -7.56 30.32
C ALA A 92 -2.00 -7.84 29.43
N ALA A 93 -2.16 -7.80 28.11
CA ALA A 93 -1.07 -7.90 27.16
C ALA A 93 -0.10 -6.71 27.28
N GLY A 94 -0.62 -5.48 27.39
CA GLY A 94 0.18 -4.28 27.62
C GLY A 94 0.93 -4.30 28.95
N GLU A 95 0.31 -4.78 30.02
CA GLU A 95 0.99 -4.96 31.32
C GLU A 95 2.12 -5.99 31.20
N ARG A 96 1.92 -7.05 30.42
CA ARG A 96 2.98 -8.03 30.16
C ARG A 96 4.17 -7.42 29.42
N VAL A 97 3.94 -6.53 28.46
CA VAL A 97 5.01 -5.78 27.78
C VAL A 97 5.86 -5.01 28.79
N ARG A 98 5.21 -4.24 29.70
CA ARG A 98 5.93 -3.47 30.74
C ARG A 98 6.74 -4.36 31.66
N GLN A 99 6.21 -5.51 32.08
CA GLN A 99 6.92 -6.49 32.91
C GLN A 99 8.14 -7.08 32.22
N LEU A 100 8.13 -7.13 30.89
CA LEU A 100 9.25 -7.61 30.07
C LEU A 100 10.26 -6.50 29.72
N GLY A 101 10.09 -5.30 30.30
CA GLY A 101 10.98 -4.17 30.08
C GLY A 101 10.68 -3.37 28.82
N GLY A 102 9.53 -3.64 28.19
CA GLY A 102 9.05 -2.89 27.03
C GLY A 102 8.17 -1.71 27.41
N ARG A 103 7.81 -0.90 26.39
CA ARG A 103 6.92 0.25 26.49
C ARG A 103 5.74 0.04 25.55
N VAL A 104 4.53 0.30 26.02
CA VAL A 104 3.32 0.37 25.19
C VAL A 104 3.16 1.82 24.75
N GLU A 105 3.15 2.05 23.45
CA GLU A 105 3.02 3.37 22.84
C GLU A 105 1.53 3.75 22.78
N THR A 106 0.72 2.89 22.14
CA THR A 106 -0.72 3.08 22.01
C THR A 106 -1.47 1.76 22.01
N THR A 107 -2.79 1.84 22.16
CA THR A 107 -3.68 0.67 22.11
C THR A 107 -4.96 1.01 21.37
N TYR A 108 -5.41 0.08 20.53
CA TYR A 108 -6.69 0.21 19.83
C TYR A 108 -7.43 -1.14 19.85
N ARG A 109 -8.61 -1.20 20.46
CA ARG A 109 -9.39 -2.45 20.66
C ARG A 109 -8.51 -3.56 21.28
N ASP A 110 -8.28 -4.65 20.56
CA ASP A 110 -7.43 -5.77 20.99
C ASP A 110 -6.00 -5.68 20.44
N LEU A 111 -5.62 -4.55 19.86
CA LEU A 111 -4.27 -4.26 19.39
C LEU A 111 -3.51 -3.39 20.39
N ALA A 112 -2.20 -3.63 20.51
CA ALA A 112 -1.29 -2.73 21.19
C ALA A 112 -0.02 -2.55 20.35
N PHE A 113 0.34 -1.30 20.07
CA PHE A 113 1.64 -0.94 19.52
C PHE A 113 2.62 -0.74 20.68
N ALA A 114 3.78 -1.37 20.58
CA ALA A 114 4.73 -1.40 21.68
C ALA A 114 6.17 -1.58 21.19
N THR A 115 7.11 -1.11 22.00
CA THR A 115 8.55 -1.40 21.85
C THR A 115 8.98 -2.32 22.98
N LEU A 116 9.72 -3.40 22.66
CA LEU A 116 10.27 -4.28 23.70
C LEU A 116 11.61 -4.90 23.27
N PRO A 117 12.44 -5.35 24.24
CA PRO A 117 13.68 -6.03 23.93
C PRO A 117 13.44 -7.32 23.13
N ILE A 118 14.21 -7.53 22.05
CA ILE A 118 14.08 -8.67 21.14
C ILE A 118 14.18 -10.00 21.90
N ALA A 119 15.04 -10.08 22.92
CA ALA A 119 15.18 -11.25 23.78
C ALA A 119 13.86 -11.67 24.48
N GLN A 120 12.90 -10.77 24.63
CA GLN A 120 11.64 -10.99 25.33
C GLN A 120 10.49 -11.41 24.39
N LEU A 121 10.70 -11.40 23.09
CA LEU A 121 9.68 -11.75 22.09
C LEU A 121 9.01 -13.11 22.36
N PRO A 122 9.75 -14.23 22.60
CA PRO A 122 9.14 -15.52 22.87
C PRO A 122 8.30 -15.54 24.15
N LEU A 123 8.75 -14.81 25.18
CA LEU A 123 8.03 -14.72 26.47
C LEU A 123 6.75 -13.87 26.36
N LEU A 124 6.72 -12.88 25.49
CA LEU A 124 5.51 -12.14 25.18
C LEU A 124 4.55 -13.01 24.36
N ALA A 125 5.04 -13.63 23.30
CA ALA A 125 4.24 -14.46 22.40
C ALA A 125 3.59 -15.68 23.10
N SER A 126 4.23 -16.22 24.12
CA SER A 126 3.69 -17.32 24.93
C SER A 126 2.69 -16.89 26.00
N ASN A 127 2.43 -15.59 26.17
CA ASN A 127 1.51 -15.11 27.19
C ASN A 127 0.05 -15.47 26.83
N PRO A 128 -0.75 -16.01 27.77
CA PRO A 128 -2.15 -16.39 27.51
C PRO A 128 -3.06 -15.26 27.02
N SER A 129 -2.73 -14.00 27.31
CA SER A 129 -3.48 -12.82 26.85
C SER A 129 -3.13 -12.43 25.42
N VAL A 130 -2.05 -12.94 24.87
CA VAL A 130 -1.54 -12.63 23.53
C VAL A 130 -1.98 -13.72 22.56
N LEU A 131 -2.50 -13.32 21.43
CA LEU A 131 -2.80 -14.20 20.31
C LEU A 131 -1.62 -14.27 19.34
N ARG A 132 -1.06 -13.11 18.99
CA ARG A 132 0.06 -13.00 18.05
C ARG A 132 0.88 -11.73 18.34
N VAL A 133 2.16 -11.78 18.02
CA VAL A 133 3.07 -10.63 18.02
C VAL A 133 3.69 -10.54 16.63
N ARG A 134 3.59 -9.37 16.00
CA ARG A 134 4.15 -9.12 14.68
C ARG A 134 4.82 -7.75 14.59
N THR A 135 5.57 -7.52 13.53
CA THR A 135 6.03 -6.17 13.17
C THR A 135 4.84 -5.29 12.78
N PRO A 136 4.93 -3.97 12.97
CA PRO A 136 3.95 -3.03 12.41
C PRO A 136 3.89 -3.16 10.88
N TYR A 137 2.69 -3.19 10.31
CA TYR A 137 2.51 -3.00 8.88
C TYR A 137 2.44 -1.51 8.61
N ARG A 138 3.37 -1.01 7.81
CA ARG A 138 3.44 0.40 7.47
C ARG A 138 3.00 0.60 6.04
N SER A 139 2.08 1.53 5.85
CA SER A 139 1.71 1.97 4.50
C SER A 139 2.90 2.65 3.81
N GLN A 140 2.90 2.63 2.49
CA GLN A 140 3.89 3.33 1.67
C GLN A 140 3.17 4.35 0.80
N PRO A 141 3.73 5.56 0.63
CA PRO A 141 3.14 6.55 -0.26
C PRO A 141 3.29 6.11 -1.72
N ASP A 142 2.22 6.33 -2.47
CA ASP A 142 2.23 6.26 -3.93
C ASP A 142 2.63 7.64 -4.51
N VAL A 143 3.13 7.72 -5.73
CA VAL A 143 3.69 8.99 -6.26
C VAL A 143 2.72 9.69 -7.24
N VAL A 144 2.69 10.92 -7.43
CA VAL A 144 1.72 12.01 -7.54
C VAL A 144 1.53 12.83 -8.85
N SER A 145 0.41 13.56 -9.11
CA SER A 145 0.02 14.29 -10.35
C SER A 145 -1.03 15.44 -10.41
N GLU A 146 -1.48 16.13 -11.54
CA GLU A 146 -2.31 17.37 -11.78
C GLU A 146 -3.71 17.26 -12.48
N GLY A 147 -4.79 18.07 -12.22
CA GLY A 147 -6.03 17.89 -12.94
C GLY A 147 -7.27 18.76 -12.71
N VAL A 148 -7.19 19.98 -12.16
CA VAL A 148 -8.39 20.84 -11.98
C VAL A 148 -9.18 21.03 -13.29
N ALA A 149 -8.49 21.35 -14.38
CA ALA A 149 -9.10 21.55 -15.69
C ALA A 149 -9.52 20.22 -16.35
N VAL A 150 -8.79 19.13 -16.13
CA VAL A 150 -9.11 17.80 -16.68
C VAL A 150 -10.42 17.28 -16.12
N HIS A 151 -10.71 17.57 -14.85
CA HIS A 151 -11.93 17.16 -14.17
C HIS A 151 -13.07 18.19 -14.24
N HIS A 152 -12.88 19.31 -14.94
CA HIS A 152 -13.85 20.42 -15.05
C HIS A 152 -14.22 21.07 -13.70
N ALA A 153 -13.35 20.99 -12.68
CA ALA A 153 -13.57 21.66 -11.41
C ALA A 153 -13.61 23.19 -11.57
N ASP A 154 -12.86 23.75 -12.52
CA ASP A 154 -12.87 25.17 -12.90
C ASP A 154 -14.25 25.66 -13.33
N MET A 155 -15.08 24.82 -13.93
CA MET A 155 -16.47 25.16 -14.29
C MET A 155 -17.32 25.37 -13.04
N LEU A 156 -17.19 24.54 -12.03
CA LEU A 156 -17.84 24.68 -10.72
C LEU A 156 -17.33 25.92 -9.97
N HIS A 157 -16.01 26.15 -9.99
CA HIS A 157 -15.42 27.37 -9.42
C HIS A 157 -16.01 28.65 -10.08
N GLY A 158 -16.17 28.62 -11.42
CA GLY A 158 -16.81 29.71 -12.16
C GLY A 158 -18.25 30.00 -11.74
N GLN A 159 -18.94 29.04 -11.13
CA GLN A 159 -20.28 29.18 -10.56
C GLN A 159 -20.29 29.51 -9.06
N GLY A 160 -19.10 29.64 -8.44
CA GLY A 160 -18.94 29.94 -7.01
C GLY A 160 -19.03 28.70 -6.12
N VAL A 161 -19.04 27.49 -6.69
CA VAL A 161 -18.96 26.22 -5.94
C VAL A 161 -17.49 25.91 -5.71
N THR A 162 -17.04 26.00 -4.46
CA THR A 162 -15.63 25.89 -4.10
C THR A 162 -15.37 24.91 -2.93
N GLY A 163 -16.34 24.11 -2.56
CA GLY A 163 -16.22 23.19 -1.42
C GLY A 163 -16.64 23.81 -0.07
N GLN A 164 -17.24 25.01 -0.08
CA GLN A 164 -17.65 25.69 1.16
C GLN A 164 -18.63 24.84 1.98
N GLY A 165 -18.39 24.79 3.31
CA GLY A 165 -19.20 24.04 4.27
C GLY A 165 -18.91 22.54 4.30
N VAL A 166 -17.94 22.06 3.51
CA VAL A 166 -17.51 20.66 3.50
C VAL A 166 -16.18 20.53 4.24
N LYS A 167 -16.07 19.50 5.08
CA LYS A 167 -14.85 19.12 5.77
C LYS A 167 -14.20 17.94 5.06
N VAL A 168 -12.93 18.08 4.70
CA VAL A 168 -12.14 17.04 4.03
C VAL A 168 -10.96 16.64 4.91
N GLY A 169 -10.82 15.35 5.19
CA GLY A 169 -9.64 14.78 5.82
C GLY A 169 -8.62 14.36 4.76
N VAL A 170 -7.37 14.77 4.92
CA VAL A 170 -6.22 14.18 4.20
C VAL A 170 -5.45 13.34 5.19
N LEU A 171 -5.45 12.03 4.96
CA LEU A 171 -4.73 11.04 5.76
C LEU A 171 -3.52 10.57 4.96
N ASP A 172 -2.33 10.59 5.56
CA ASP A 172 -1.09 10.26 4.83
C ASP A 172 -0.06 9.57 5.71
N CYS A 173 0.56 8.52 5.18
CA CYS A 173 1.53 7.68 5.87
C CYS A 173 2.98 8.18 5.81
N SER A 174 3.24 9.22 5.02
CA SER A 174 4.57 9.83 4.86
C SER A 174 4.69 11.13 5.66
N GLY A 175 3.62 11.91 5.69
CA GLY A 175 3.52 13.14 6.48
C GLY A 175 3.33 14.41 5.67
N PHE A 176 3.30 15.51 6.41
CA PHE A 176 2.94 16.86 5.94
C PHE A 176 4.06 17.87 6.13
N SER A 177 5.32 17.45 6.05
CA SER A 177 6.46 18.37 6.24
C SER A 177 6.38 19.56 5.30
N GLY A 178 6.51 20.77 5.84
CA GLY A 178 6.48 22.03 5.08
C GLY A 178 5.09 22.63 4.85
N TYR A 179 3.99 22.00 5.29
CA TYR A 179 2.64 22.49 5.09
C TYR A 179 2.42 23.92 5.65
N GLU A 180 3.07 24.29 6.76
CA GLU A 180 2.92 25.60 7.38
C GLU A 180 3.34 26.76 6.45
N ALA A 181 4.31 26.49 5.58
CA ALA A 181 4.79 27.50 4.62
C ALA A 181 3.78 27.77 3.48
N LEU A 182 2.82 26.87 3.29
CA LEU A 182 1.82 26.93 2.23
C LEU A 182 0.46 27.47 2.71
N LEU A 183 0.29 27.68 4.01
CA LEU A 183 -0.95 28.20 4.57
C LEU A 183 -1.30 29.60 4.02
N GLY A 184 -2.51 29.75 3.49
CA GLY A 184 -3.00 30.98 2.89
C GLY A 184 -2.55 31.22 1.44
N SER A 185 -1.82 30.29 0.83
CA SER A 185 -1.46 30.29 -0.60
C SER A 185 -1.93 29.01 -1.31
N GLU A 186 -1.23 27.91 -1.05
CA GLU A 186 -1.50 26.59 -1.66
C GLU A 186 -2.31 25.66 -0.74
N LEU A 187 -2.57 26.12 0.49
CA LEU A 187 -3.45 25.48 1.48
C LEU A 187 -4.35 26.53 2.11
N PRO A 188 -5.48 26.17 2.74
CA PRO A 188 -6.30 27.11 3.50
C PRO A 188 -5.45 27.88 4.52
N ALA A 189 -5.86 29.10 4.85
CA ALA A 189 -5.17 29.90 5.86
C ALA A 189 -5.09 29.21 7.24
N GLN A 190 -5.95 28.23 7.47
CA GLN A 190 -5.97 27.38 8.66
C GLN A 190 -6.31 25.95 8.27
N VAL A 191 -5.61 24.99 8.84
CA VAL A 191 -5.89 23.55 8.79
C VAL A 191 -5.99 23.02 10.20
N THR A 192 -6.71 21.92 10.40
CA THR A 192 -6.77 21.23 11.70
C THR A 192 -5.89 19.97 11.63
N LEU A 193 -4.85 19.94 12.46
CA LEU A 193 -3.90 18.83 12.50
C LEU A 193 -4.29 17.82 13.59
N TRP A 194 -4.24 16.52 13.28
CA TRP A 194 -4.33 15.46 14.26
C TRP A 194 -3.03 15.38 15.08
N THR A 195 -3.17 15.39 16.39
CA THR A 195 -2.03 15.36 17.33
C THR A 195 -2.01 14.10 18.19
N GLY A 196 -2.78 13.09 17.82
CA GLY A 196 -2.88 11.83 18.58
C GLY A 196 -1.76 10.83 18.26
N GLY A 197 -1.12 10.93 17.10
CA GLY A 197 -0.02 10.06 16.69
C GLY A 197 1.31 10.40 17.36
N SER A 198 2.27 9.49 17.20
CA SER A 198 3.63 9.61 17.72
C SER A 198 4.43 10.77 17.08
N ASP A 199 4.16 11.04 15.81
CA ASP A 199 4.70 12.18 15.05
C ASP A 199 3.57 12.83 14.24
N PRO A 200 2.90 13.88 14.77
CA PRO A 200 1.73 14.47 14.13
C PRO A 200 1.93 15.00 12.71
N VAL A 201 3.15 15.39 12.37
CA VAL A 201 3.47 15.98 11.06
C VAL A 201 4.08 14.96 10.11
N GLY A 202 4.85 14.01 10.63
CA GLY A 202 5.70 13.15 9.83
C GLY A 202 6.87 13.90 9.19
N SER A 203 7.78 13.18 8.57
CA SER A 203 8.98 13.76 7.96
C SER A 203 8.88 13.94 6.44
N GLY A 204 7.91 13.27 5.79
CA GLY A 204 7.70 13.33 4.36
C GLY A 204 6.85 14.52 3.91
N ILE A 205 6.94 14.82 2.63
CA ILE A 205 6.21 15.93 1.98
C ILE A 205 4.99 15.44 1.18
N HIS A 206 4.76 14.14 1.13
CA HIS A 206 3.78 13.52 0.25
C HIS A 206 2.35 13.96 0.59
N GLY A 207 1.97 13.90 1.87
CA GLY A 207 0.66 14.37 2.33
C GLY A 207 0.44 15.87 2.10
N THR A 208 1.52 16.69 2.19
CA THR A 208 1.45 18.11 1.83
C THR A 208 1.02 18.28 0.38
N GLY A 209 1.64 17.55 -0.56
CA GLY A 209 1.24 17.61 -1.96
C GLY A 209 -0.18 17.08 -2.22
N CYS A 210 -0.59 16.01 -1.53
CA CYS A 210 -1.99 15.55 -1.61
C CYS A 210 -2.97 16.62 -1.11
N ALA A 211 -2.62 17.33 -0.04
CA ALA A 211 -3.43 18.43 0.50
C ALA A 211 -3.49 19.63 -0.45
N GLU A 212 -2.39 19.98 -1.16
CA GLU A 212 -2.39 21.00 -2.23
C GLU A 212 -3.44 20.66 -3.30
N ILE A 213 -3.47 19.41 -3.77
CA ILE A 213 -4.42 18.98 -4.80
C ILE A 213 -5.88 19.08 -4.31
N VAL A 214 -6.15 18.65 -3.07
CA VAL A 214 -7.49 18.82 -2.49
C VAL A 214 -7.89 20.30 -2.43
N TYR A 215 -6.93 21.18 -2.09
CA TYR A 215 -7.17 22.62 -2.04
C TYR A 215 -7.40 23.22 -3.43
N ASP A 216 -6.62 22.82 -4.42
CA ASP A 216 -6.80 23.24 -5.81
C ASP A 216 -8.19 22.87 -6.33
N MET A 217 -8.67 21.67 -6.02
CA MET A 217 -9.99 21.19 -6.41
C MET A 217 -11.11 21.85 -5.61
N ALA A 218 -10.94 22.04 -4.30
CA ALA A 218 -11.99 22.52 -3.40
C ALA A 218 -11.46 23.61 -2.44
N PRO A 219 -11.10 24.81 -2.95
CA PRO A 219 -10.40 25.83 -2.17
C PRO A 219 -11.22 26.44 -1.02
N GLY A 220 -12.52 26.20 -0.97
CA GLY A 220 -13.40 26.61 0.13
C GLY A 220 -13.65 25.55 1.19
N ALA A 221 -13.11 24.33 1.04
CA ALA A 221 -13.29 23.25 2.00
C ALA A 221 -12.48 23.50 3.29
N GLU A 222 -13.01 23.00 4.42
CA GLU A 222 -12.28 22.94 5.69
C GLU A 222 -11.39 21.69 5.69
N MET A 223 -10.09 21.87 5.90
CA MET A 223 -9.12 20.79 5.76
C MET A 223 -8.62 20.27 7.11
N TYR A 224 -8.60 18.95 7.25
CA TYR A 224 -8.12 18.20 8.39
C TYR A 224 -6.97 17.30 7.94
N LEU A 225 -5.78 17.43 8.56
CA LEU A 225 -4.59 16.66 8.22
C LEU A 225 -4.29 15.64 9.30
N ALA A 226 -4.06 14.40 8.94
CA ALA A 226 -3.71 13.33 9.86
C ALA A 226 -2.58 12.47 9.28
N HIS A 227 -1.49 12.29 10.03
CA HIS A 227 -0.37 11.42 9.68
C HIS A 227 -0.51 10.08 10.39
N ASP A 228 -0.43 8.97 9.64
CA ASP A 228 -0.44 7.60 10.16
C ASP A 228 0.96 6.97 10.03
N GLY A 229 1.75 7.02 11.07
CA GLY A 229 3.08 6.41 11.10
C GLY A 229 3.07 4.87 11.12
N ASP A 230 1.94 4.26 11.50
CA ASP A 230 1.71 2.81 11.52
C ASP A 230 0.22 2.47 11.44
N GLU A 231 -0.11 1.17 11.43
CA GLU A 231 -1.49 0.71 11.29
C GLU A 231 -2.40 1.09 12.47
N VAL A 232 -1.88 1.19 13.69
CA VAL A 232 -2.69 1.56 14.85
C VAL A 232 -3.02 3.05 14.78
N GLU A 233 -2.05 3.87 14.41
CA GLU A 233 -2.25 5.29 14.17
C GLU A 233 -3.22 5.53 13.00
N PHE A 234 -3.20 4.68 11.94
CA PHE A 234 -4.21 4.73 10.88
C PHE A 234 -5.64 4.58 11.44
N TYR A 235 -5.88 3.59 12.32
CA TYR A 235 -7.23 3.38 12.86
C TYR A 235 -7.66 4.55 13.75
N GLU A 236 -6.76 5.06 14.58
CA GLU A 236 -7.03 6.20 15.46
C GLU A 236 -7.25 7.50 14.66
N ALA A 237 -6.48 7.70 13.60
CA ALA A 237 -6.60 8.85 12.71
C ALA A 237 -7.94 8.85 11.96
N VAL A 238 -8.38 7.72 11.43
CA VAL A 238 -9.70 7.60 10.79
C VAL A 238 -10.82 7.86 11.80
N ASP A 239 -10.76 7.28 13.01
CA ASP A 239 -11.73 7.55 14.07
C ASP A 239 -11.78 9.05 14.44
N TRP A 240 -10.61 9.69 14.53
CA TRP A 240 -10.54 11.12 14.79
C TRP A 240 -11.16 11.95 13.64
N LEU A 241 -10.84 11.64 12.39
CA LEU A 241 -11.42 12.33 11.23
C LEU A 241 -12.95 12.20 11.21
N VAL A 242 -13.47 11.00 11.43
CA VAL A 242 -14.92 10.76 11.56
C VAL A 242 -15.51 11.60 12.70
N ALA A 243 -14.86 11.65 13.86
CA ALA A 243 -15.30 12.45 15.01
C ALA A 243 -15.24 13.97 14.74
N GLN A 244 -14.36 14.45 13.84
CA GLN A 244 -14.37 15.84 13.39
C GLN A 244 -15.55 16.14 12.46
N GLY A 245 -16.25 15.12 11.97
CA GLY A 245 -17.37 15.24 11.03
C GLY A 245 -16.90 15.57 9.61
N VAL A 246 -15.75 15.00 9.18
CA VAL A 246 -15.35 15.08 7.77
C VAL A 246 -16.36 14.30 6.93
N ALA A 247 -16.63 14.80 5.73
CA ALA A 247 -17.52 14.11 4.79
C ALA A 247 -16.75 13.24 3.79
N VAL A 248 -15.48 13.58 3.56
CA VAL A 248 -14.59 12.89 2.64
C VAL A 248 -13.23 12.68 3.31
N ILE A 249 -12.64 11.50 3.17
CA ILE A 249 -11.25 11.21 3.51
C ILE A 249 -10.50 10.88 2.23
N SER A 250 -9.37 11.55 1.99
CA SER A 250 -8.39 11.24 0.93
C SER A 250 -7.23 10.47 1.54
N TYR A 251 -6.95 9.24 1.04
CA TYR A 251 -5.87 8.39 1.50
C TYR A 251 -5.03 7.86 0.34
N SER A 252 -3.81 8.34 0.22
CA SER A 252 -2.93 8.05 -0.92
C SER A 252 -1.79 7.09 -0.57
N CYS A 253 -2.04 6.13 0.29
CA CYS A 253 -1.07 5.14 0.72
C CYS A 253 -1.59 3.71 0.54
N SER A 254 -0.65 2.76 0.51
CA SER A 254 -0.94 1.33 0.35
C SER A 254 -0.15 0.50 1.37
N GLY A 255 -0.78 -0.56 1.88
CA GLY A 255 -0.18 -1.49 2.83
C GLY A 255 -0.06 -2.91 2.28
N LEU A 256 0.99 -3.62 2.70
CA LEU A 256 1.16 -5.06 2.52
C LEU A 256 1.06 -5.77 3.86
N GLY A 257 0.40 -6.91 3.87
CA GLY A 257 0.25 -7.71 5.09
C GLY A 257 -0.45 -9.04 4.81
N PRO A 258 -0.79 -9.79 5.87
CA PRO A 258 -1.49 -11.06 5.77
C PRO A 258 -2.97 -10.85 5.47
N TYR A 259 -3.28 -10.36 4.28
CA TYR A 259 -4.64 -10.07 3.84
C TYR A 259 -5.00 -10.89 2.60
N PRO A 260 -6.24 -11.40 2.51
CA PRO A 260 -6.68 -12.16 1.34
C PRO A 260 -6.78 -11.32 0.05
N GLY A 261 -6.91 -9.99 0.15
CA GLY A 261 -7.06 -9.10 -1.01
C GLY A 261 -8.46 -9.15 -1.64
N ASP A 262 -9.44 -9.67 -0.91
CA ASP A 262 -10.83 -9.88 -1.36
C ASP A 262 -11.77 -8.71 -1.04
N GLY A 263 -11.23 -7.63 -0.50
CA GLY A 263 -12.00 -6.44 -0.14
C GLY A 263 -12.75 -6.55 1.18
N VAL A 264 -12.71 -7.70 1.85
CA VAL A 264 -13.40 -7.91 3.13
C VAL A 264 -12.52 -7.40 4.28
N GLY A 265 -13.16 -6.81 5.29
CA GLY A 265 -12.48 -6.32 6.50
C GLY A 265 -12.21 -7.42 7.50
N ASP A 266 -13.20 -7.70 8.32
CA ASP A 266 -13.11 -8.70 9.39
C ASP A 266 -13.21 -10.13 8.82
N PRO A 267 -12.42 -11.12 9.32
CA PRO A 267 -11.53 -11.04 10.47
C PRO A 267 -10.06 -10.73 10.13
N TYR A 268 -9.69 -10.48 8.87
CA TYR A 268 -8.29 -10.47 8.44
C TYR A 268 -7.72 -9.09 8.18
N ASN A 269 -8.54 -8.15 7.69
CA ASN A 269 -8.06 -6.85 7.21
C ASN A 269 -8.71 -5.69 7.99
N PRO A 270 -8.12 -5.29 9.12
CA PRO A 270 -8.62 -4.17 9.91
C PRO A 270 -8.62 -2.83 9.17
N TYR A 271 -7.77 -2.64 8.16
CA TYR A 271 -7.81 -1.45 7.31
C TYR A 271 -9.12 -1.37 6.52
N ASN A 272 -9.51 -2.48 5.85
CA ASN A 272 -10.78 -2.54 5.12
C ASN A 272 -11.97 -2.39 6.06
N GLN A 273 -11.90 -3.02 7.25
CA GLN A 273 -12.94 -2.86 8.28
C GLN A 273 -13.10 -1.39 8.69
N LYS A 274 -12.00 -0.66 8.82
CA LYS A 274 -12.02 0.75 9.20
C LYS A 274 -12.61 1.63 8.09
N VAL A 275 -12.36 1.32 6.82
CA VAL A 275 -13.00 1.99 5.68
C VAL A 275 -14.51 1.76 5.69
N SER A 276 -14.96 0.51 5.94
CA SER A 276 -16.39 0.19 6.04
C SER A 276 -17.05 0.94 7.21
N GLU A 277 -16.39 1.02 8.37
CA GLU A 277 -16.87 1.79 9.53
C GLU A 277 -16.98 3.30 9.22
N ALA A 278 -16.04 3.87 8.47
CA ALA A 278 -16.11 5.26 8.03
C ALA A 278 -17.32 5.49 7.09
N ARG A 279 -17.57 4.56 6.16
CA ARG A 279 -18.75 4.61 5.29
C ARG A 279 -20.05 4.51 6.08
N ASP A 280 -20.15 3.62 7.06
CA ASP A 280 -21.30 3.49 7.94
C ASP A 280 -21.57 4.77 8.76
N ALA A 281 -20.51 5.55 9.02
CA ALA A 281 -20.59 6.87 9.63
C ALA A 281 -20.96 8.00 8.62
N GLY A 282 -21.16 7.68 7.34
CA GLY A 282 -21.52 8.62 6.28
C GLY A 282 -20.33 9.32 5.62
N VAL A 283 -19.11 8.80 5.76
CA VAL A 283 -17.88 9.38 5.19
C VAL A 283 -17.48 8.64 3.92
N LEU A 284 -17.25 9.35 2.82
CA LEU A 284 -16.66 8.80 1.61
C LEU A 284 -15.15 8.66 1.78
N PHE A 285 -14.67 7.41 1.81
CA PHE A 285 -13.25 7.11 1.88
C PHE A 285 -12.70 6.94 0.46
N VAL A 286 -11.95 7.92 -0.04
CA VAL A 286 -11.30 7.92 -1.35
C VAL A 286 -9.87 7.41 -1.18
N LYS A 287 -9.49 6.37 -1.94
CA LYS A 287 -8.20 5.69 -1.80
C LYS A 287 -7.49 5.54 -3.15
N SER A 288 -6.19 5.78 -3.20
CA SER A 288 -5.37 5.51 -4.39
C SER A 288 -5.30 4.00 -4.68
N ALA A 289 -5.39 3.59 -5.95
CA ALA A 289 -5.32 2.18 -6.34
C ALA A 289 -3.94 1.54 -6.07
N GLY A 290 -2.88 2.35 -6.06
CA GLY A 290 -1.50 1.90 -5.95
C GLY A 290 -0.76 1.91 -7.29
N ASN A 291 0.57 1.78 -7.23
CA ASN A 291 1.45 1.91 -8.40
C ASN A 291 2.18 0.60 -8.71
N TYR A 292 1.50 -0.55 -8.63
CA TYR A 292 2.14 -1.87 -8.58
C TYR A 292 1.89 -2.74 -9.81
N ALA A 293 1.11 -2.28 -10.80
CA ALA A 293 0.81 -3.05 -12.01
C ALA A 293 2.05 -3.38 -12.85
N ASN A 294 3.10 -2.57 -12.76
CA ASN A 294 4.32 -2.74 -13.54
C ASN A 294 5.47 -3.31 -12.69
N GLY A 295 5.37 -4.60 -12.34
CA GLY A 295 6.46 -5.33 -11.67
C GLY A 295 6.41 -5.37 -10.14
N GLY A 296 5.38 -4.85 -9.49
CA GLY A 296 5.19 -4.94 -8.03
C GLY A 296 4.36 -6.16 -7.60
N ASN A 297 3.67 -6.80 -8.54
CA ASN A 297 2.70 -7.85 -8.30
C ASN A 297 2.91 -9.03 -9.26
N TYR A 298 2.86 -10.24 -8.71
CA TYR A 298 2.80 -11.48 -9.47
C TYR A 298 1.75 -12.41 -8.85
N GLN A 299 0.86 -12.93 -9.67
CA GLN A 299 -0.17 -13.86 -9.20
C GLN A 299 -0.34 -15.02 -10.19
N ALA A 300 -0.38 -16.24 -9.67
CA ALA A 300 -0.59 -17.45 -10.46
C ALA A 300 -1.03 -18.61 -9.57
N TRP A 301 -1.67 -19.61 -10.18
CA TRP A 301 -1.77 -20.92 -9.54
C TRP A 301 -0.37 -21.53 -9.36
N PHE A 302 -0.15 -22.18 -8.22
CA PHE A 302 1.09 -22.92 -8.04
C PHE A 302 1.18 -24.02 -9.11
N GLU A 303 2.20 -23.94 -9.93
CA GLU A 303 2.58 -24.95 -10.90
C GLU A 303 3.97 -25.48 -10.53
N GLN A 304 4.09 -26.79 -10.39
CA GLN A 304 5.36 -27.38 -9.96
C GLN A 304 6.38 -27.40 -11.10
N LEU A 305 7.57 -26.85 -10.85
CA LEU A 305 8.69 -26.97 -11.78
C LEU A 305 9.14 -28.44 -11.89
N PRO A 306 9.28 -29.01 -13.10
CA PRO A 306 9.65 -30.41 -13.29
C PRO A 306 10.96 -30.78 -12.55
N GLY A 307 10.87 -31.76 -11.65
CA GLY A 307 12.01 -32.24 -10.87
C GLY A 307 12.28 -31.51 -9.55
N TYR A 308 11.52 -30.45 -9.27
CA TYR A 308 11.62 -29.67 -8.04
C TYR A 308 10.22 -29.51 -7.44
N ASN A 309 10.11 -29.16 -6.18
CA ASN A 309 8.86 -28.73 -5.56
C ASN A 309 8.75 -27.18 -5.50
N TRP A 310 9.32 -26.52 -6.49
CA TRP A 310 9.33 -25.08 -6.65
C TRP A 310 8.24 -24.65 -7.62
N HIS A 311 7.76 -23.44 -7.44
CA HIS A 311 6.86 -22.82 -8.40
C HIS A 311 7.56 -22.57 -9.74
N ASN A 312 6.87 -22.88 -10.82
CA ASN A 312 7.31 -22.66 -12.19
C ASN A 312 6.89 -21.25 -12.64
N PHE A 313 7.85 -20.35 -12.71
CA PHE A 313 7.61 -19.00 -13.24
C PHE A 313 7.80 -19.01 -14.77
N ASP A 314 6.79 -19.46 -15.53
CA ASP A 314 6.83 -19.53 -17.01
C ASP A 314 8.07 -20.25 -17.59
N GLY A 315 8.53 -21.32 -16.95
CA GLY A 315 9.71 -22.07 -17.31
C GLY A 315 10.95 -21.71 -16.48
N ASP A 316 10.94 -20.62 -15.74
CA ASP A 316 12.01 -20.21 -14.85
C ASP A 316 11.83 -20.83 -13.45
N TRP A 317 12.95 -21.16 -12.81
CA TRP A 317 12.99 -21.74 -11.46
C TRP A 317 12.74 -20.73 -10.34
N GLY A 318 12.78 -19.44 -10.66
CA GLY A 318 12.54 -18.34 -9.72
C GLY A 318 12.22 -17.05 -10.43
N ASN A 319 11.45 -16.18 -9.77
CA ASN A 319 11.17 -14.84 -10.26
C ASN A 319 12.38 -13.95 -9.97
N ARG A 320 13.02 -13.44 -11.01
CA ARG A 320 14.09 -12.45 -10.83
C ARG A 320 13.49 -11.18 -10.24
N PHE A 321 13.83 -10.90 -8.98
CA PHE A 321 13.32 -9.75 -8.24
C PHE A 321 14.03 -8.44 -8.64
N GLY A 322 15.13 -8.51 -9.39
CA GLY A 322 15.86 -7.35 -9.89
C GLY A 322 17.25 -7.20 -9.27
N TYR A 323 17.90 -6.09 -9.63
CA TYR A 323 19.18 -5.70 -9.05
C TYR A 323 18.93 -4.90 -7.78
N LEU A 324 19.21 -5.50 -6.63
CA LEU A 324 19.01 -4.83 -5.33
C LEU A 324 20.28 -4.08 -4.94
N TYR A 325 20.09 -2.87 -4.46
CA TYR A 325 21.19 -2.02 -4.01
C TYR A 325 21.47 -2.26 -2.53
N ALA A 326 22.76 -2.34 -2.20
CA ALA A 326 23.20 -2.43 -0.80
C ALA A 326 22.62 -1.29 0.04
N GLU A 327 22.34 -1.58 1.31
CA GLU A 327 21.80 -0.64 2.30
C GLU A 327 20.39 -0.12 1.99
N THR A 328 19.72 -0.64 0.97
CA THR A 328 18.32 -0.35 0.65
C THR A 328 17.43 -1.47 1.19
N SER A 329 16.39 -1.12 1.94
CA SER A 329 15.44 -2.12 2.46
C SER A 329 14.40 -2.51 1.41
N TYR A 330 14.10 -3.81 1.36
CA TYR A 330 13.10 -4.41 0.49
C TYR A 330 12.15 -5.26 1.34
N TYR A 331 10.87 -5.19 1.01
CA TYR A 331 9.83 -5.95 1.67
C TYR A 331 9.01 -6.71 0.64
N ILE A 332 8.88 -8.02 0.86
CA ILE A 332 8.20 -8.95 -0.03
C ILE A 332 7.23 -9.78 0.78
N THR A 333 6.04 -9.99 0.26
CA THR A 333 5.03 -10.87 0.86
C THR A 333 4.58 -11.92 -0.14
N LEU A 334 4.27 -13.10 0.37
CA LEU A 334 3.59 -14.17 -0.34
C LEU A 334 2.33 -14.54 0.44
N THR A 335 1.18 -14.51 -0.23
CA THR A 335 -0.09 -15.05 0.27
C THR A 335 -0.65 -16.09 -0.70
N TRP A 336 -1.59 -16.90 -0.24
CA TRP A 336 -2.32 -17.85 -1.09
C TRP A 336 -3.75 -18.06 -0.60
N ASN A 337 -4.58 -18.66 -1.41
CA ASN A 337 -6.04 -18.76 -1.22
C ASN A 337 -6.49 -19.89 -0.26
N ASP A 338 -5.81 -20.07 0.88
CA ASP A 338 -6.20 -21.05 1.93
C ASP A 338 -6.53 -20.34 3.25
N TRP A 339 -7.32 -19.27 3.17
CA TRP A 339 -7.72 -18.48 4.33
C TRP A 339 -8.80 -19.20 5.13
N PRO A 340 -8.57 -19.53 6.42
CA PRO A 340 -9.59 -20.16 7.25
C PRO A 340 -10.76 -19.22 7.51
N ALA A 341 -11.97 -19.76 7.68
CA ALA A 341 -13.16 -18.96 7.96
C ALA A 341 -13.07 -18.18 9.28
N ASP A 342 -12.33 -18.71 10.25
CA ASP A 342 -12.06 -18.07 11.53
C ASP A 342 -10.61 -18.37 11.97
N PRO A 343 -9.71 -17.36 11.89
CA PRO A 343 -8.29 -17.55 12.22
C PRO A 343 -8.03 -17.82 13.70
N LEU A 344 -9.01 -17.58 14.57
CA LEU A 344 -8.90 -17.84 16.01
C LEU A 344 -9.06 -19.33 16.35
N THR A 345 -9.71 -20.08 15.48
CA THR A 345 -10.04 -21.50 15.69
C THR A 345 -9.46 -22.44 14.67
N GLN A 346 -9.01 -21.92 13.52
CA GLN A 346 -8.46 -22.67 12.40
C GLN A 346 -7.22 -21.99 11.85
N GLY A 347 -6.40 -22.72 11.10
CA GLY A 347 -5.25 -22.20 10.35
C GLY A 347 -5.24 -22.68 8.92
N SER A 348 -4.37 -22.09 8.10
CA SER A 348 -4.05 -22.58 6.76
C SER A 348 -3.48 -24.01 6.83
N THR A 349 -3.87 -24.83 5.88
CA THR A 349 -3.46 -26.23 5.74
C THR A 349 -2.50 -26.44 4.57
N GLN A 350 -2.37 -25.43 3.71
CA GLN A 350 -1.42 -25.42 2.60
C GLN A 350 -0.15 -24.69 3.04
N ASN A 351 0.99 -25.34 2.89
CA ASN A 351 2.27 -24.82 3.35
C ASN A 351 3.16 -24.46 2.16
N TYR A 352 3.26 -23.16 1.87
CA TYR A 352 4.20 -22.60 0.91
C TYR A 352 5.26 -21.79 1.65
N ASN A 353 6.48 -21.83 1.13
CA ASN A 353 7.62 -21.11 1.69
C ASN A 353 8.19 -20.14 0.65
N LEU A 354 8.85 -19.08 1.12
CA LEU A 354 9.47 -18.06 0.29
C LEU A 354 10.98 -17.99 0.56
N GLY A 355 11.80 -18.02 -0.49
CA GLY A 355 13.25 -17.84 -0.39
C GLY A 355 13.78 -16.76 -1.31
N LEU A 356 14.74 -15.98 -0.83
CA LEU A 356 15.48 -15.00 -1.60
C LEU A 356 16.89 -15.50 -1.87
N TYR A 357 17.34 -15.47 -3.12
CA TYR A 357 18.59 -16.04 -3.59
C TYR A 357 19.41 -15.02 -4.37
N PHE A 358 20.75 -15.13 -4.29
CA PHE A 358 21.64 -14.46 -5.22
C PHE A 358 22.87 -15.35 -5.52
N TRP A 359 23.54 -15.08 -6.64
CA TRP A 359 24.76 -15.78 -7.04
C TRP A 359 25.99 -14.96 -6.66
N ASP A 360 26.90 -15.49 -5.81
CA ASP A 360 28.10 -14.77 -5.36
C ASP A 360 29.31 -14.88 -6.31
N GLY A 361 29.09 -15.45 -7.50
CA GLY A 361 30.13 -15.75 -8.47
C GLY A 361 30.66 -17.19 -8.41
N ALA A 362 30.37 -17.95 -7.35
CA ALA A 362 30.78 -19.32 -7.15
C ALA A 362 29.62 -20.23 -6.67
N ASN A 363 28.76 -19.71 -5.81
CA ASN A 363 27.67 -20.46 -5.19
C ASN A 363 26.40 -19.62 -5.09
N TRP A 364 25.25 -20.32 -5.04
CA TRP A 364 24.00 -19.71 -4.64
C TRP A 364 23.99 -19.44 -3.14
N GLN A 365 23.65 -18.22 -2.78
CA GLN A 365 23.46 -17.78 -1.40
C GLN A 365 21.98 -17.57 -1.13
N ILE A 366 21.54 -17.86 0.11
CA ILE A 366 20.15 -17.65 0.59
C ILE A 366 20.22 -16.65 1.74
N PRO A 367 20.26 -15.34 1.46
CA PRO A 367 20.39 -14.34 2.52
C PRO A 367 19.13 -14.18 3.36
N ALA A 368 17.96 -14.52 2.81
CA ALA A 368 16.70 -14.47 3.53
C ALA A 368 15.73 -15.56 3.05
N SER A 369 14.91 -16.04 3.96
CA SER A 369 13.81 -16.96 3.67
C SER A 369 12.73 -16.84 4.74
N SER A 370 11.51 -17.18 4.38
CA SER A 370 10.35 -17.30 5.27
C SER A 370 9.77 -18.70 5.08
N MET A 371 9.73 -19.50 6.17
CA MET A 371 9.39 -20.92 6.13
C MET A 371 8.60 -21.29 7.39
N ASN A 372 7.49 -20.60 7.63
CA ASN A 372 6.65 -20.92 8.78
C ASN A 372 5.71 -22.08 8.41
N PRO A 373 5.53 -23.06 9.28
CA PRO A 373 4.62 -24.16 9.00
C PRO A 373 3.18 -23.66 9.01
N GLN A 374 2.40 -24.08 8.02
CA GLN A 374 0.96 -23.99 8.00
C GLN A 374 0.39 -25.40 8.09
N SER A 375 0.01 -25.79 9.32
CA SER A 375 -0.43 -27.15 9.68
C SER A 375 -1.91 -27.20 10.10
N GLY A 376 -2.65 -26.12 9.90
CA GLY A 376 -4.06 -25.99 10.28
C GLY A 376 -4.29 -25.53 11.71
N GLN A 377 -3.24 -25.12 12.43
CA GLN A 377 -3.41 -24.63 13.81
C GLN A 377 -3.93 -23.19 13.82
N PRO A 378 -4.73 -22.84 14.84
CA PRO A 378 -5.23 -21.47 14.99
C PRO A 378 -4.13 -20.43 14.91
N GLY A 379 -4.35 -19.38 14.09
CA GLY A 379 -3.40 -18.29 13.89
C GLY A 379 -2.35 -18.54 12.79
N GLU A 380 -2.25 -19.74 12.23
CA GLU A 380 -1.43 -20.01 11.06
C GLU A 380 -2.15 -19.49 9.80
N LEU A 381 -1.68 -18.37 9.27
CA LEU A 381 -2.24 -17.73 8.08
C LEU A 381 -1.48 -18.18 6.82
N PRO A 382 -2.12 -18.15 5.63
CA PRO A 382 -1.48 -18.42 4.34
C PRO A 382 -0.60 -17.23 3.94
N PHE A 383 0.52 -17.05 4.68
CA PHE A 383 1.34 -15.84 4.60
C PHE A 383 2.81 -16.11 4.93
N GLU A 384 3.69 -15.68 4.04
CA GLU A 384 5.12 -15.57 4.25
C GLU A 384 5.60 -14.15 3.94
N GLU A 385 6.63 -13.68 4.64
CA GLU A 385 7.18 -12.34 4.47
C GLU A 385 8.71 -12.33 4.58
N ILE A 386 9.35 -11.56 3.72
CA ILE A 386 10.79 -11.27 3.79
C ILE A 386 10.98 -9.77 3.86
N SER A 387 11.63 -9.30 4.93
CA SER A 387 12.23 -7.98 4.98
C SER A 387 13.75 -8.13 4.86
N PHE A 388 14.36 -7.46 3.90
CA PHE A 388 15.76 -7.68 3.56
C PHE A 388 16.47 -6.39 3.17
N THR A 389 17.67 -6.20 3.71
CA THR A 389 18.58 -5.11 3.32
C THR A 389 19.89 -5.76 2.84
N PRO A 390 20.17 -5.74 1.52
CA PRO A 390 21.39 -6.34 0.99
C PRO A 390 22.65 -5.69 1.57
N SER A 391 23.66 -6.51 1.85
CA SER A 391 25.02 -6.03 2.15
C SER A 391 25.86 -5.80 0.88
N VAL A 392 25.44 -6.40 -0.23
CA VAL A 392 26.06 -6.26 -1.55
C VAL A 392 24.99 -5.99 -2.59
N SER A 393 25.30 -5.09 -3.54
CA SER A 393 24.40 -4.83 -4.67
C SER A 393 24.58 -5.94 -5.71
N GLU A 394 23.50 -6.67 -6.00
CA GLU A 394 23.52 -7.82 -6.91
C GLU A 394 22.10 -8.12 -7.46
N TRP A 395 22.00 -9.08 -8.38
CA TRP A 395 20.74 -9.64 -8.85
C TRP A 395 20.20 -10.68 -7.87
N TYR A 396 18.94 -10.51 -7.47
CA TYR A 396 18.26 -11.42 -6.56
C TYR A 396 17.06 -12.08 -7.24
N TYR A 397 16.74 -13.29 -6.74
CA TYR A 397 15.70 -14.17 -7.26
C TYR A 397 14.82 -14.65 -6.12
N LEU A 398 13.52 -14.65 -6.33
CA LEU A 398 12.54 -15.20 -5.39
C LEU A 398 12.12 -16.59 -5.85
N VAL A 399 12.05 -17.51 -4.92
CA VAL A 399 11.60 -18.89 -5.13
C VAL A 399 10.47 -19.18 -4.16
N VAL A 400 9.39 -19.74 -4.67
CA VAL A 400 8.28 -20.23 -3.87
C VAL A 400 8.34 -21.76 -3.85
N TYR A 401 8.28 -22.35 -2.67
CA TYR A 401 8.36 -23.79 -2.47
C TYR A 401 7.04 -24.33 -1.96
N ASP A 402 6.63 -25.48 -2.47
CA ASP A 402 5.61 -26.33 -1.88
C ASP A 402 6.24 -27.22 -0.81
N ASP A 403 5.70 -27.19 0.40
CA ASP A 403 6.15 -28.06 1.51
C ASP A 403 5.04 -29.02 1.98
N GLY A 404 4.48 -29.74 1.03
CA GLY A 404 3.54 -30.82 1.29
C GLY A 404 2.08 -30.45 1.14
N THR A 405 1.76 -29.45 0.32
CA THR A 405 0.38 -29.09 -0.01
C THR A 405 -0.32 -30.22 -0.81
N THR A 406 -1.62 -30.38 -0.64
CA THR A 406 -2.40 -31.39 -1.34
C THR A 406 -3.10 -30.87 -2.59
N PHE A 407 -3.25 -29.57 -2.70
CA PHE A 407 -3.88 -28.85 -3.82
C PHE A 407 -3.07 -27.62 -4.20
N PRO A 408 -3.02 -27.25 -5.49
CA PRO A 408 -2.35 -26.02 -5.89
C PRO A 408 -3.07 -24.81 -5.31
N GLY A 409 -2.32 -23.93 -4.61
CA GLY A 409 -2.81 -22.65 -4.14
C GLY A 409 -2.69 -21.58 -5.23
N TYR A 410 -3.56 -20.57 -5.18
CA TYR A 410 -3.39 -19.36 -5.97
C TYR A 410 -2.47 -18.41 -5.20
N LEU A 411 -1.27 -18.23 -5.72
CA LEU A 411 -0.20 -17.45 -5.11
C LEU A 411 -0.37 -15.97 -5.43
N SER A 412 -0.09 -15.13 -4.45
CA SER A 412 0.02 -13.67 -4.61
C SER A 412 1.34 -13.20 -4.01
N LEU A 413 2.32 -12.92 -4.88
CA LEU A 413 3.65 -12.42 -4.52
C LEU A 413 3.67 -10.91 -4.75
N ARG A 414 3.98 -10.12 -3.73
CA ARG A 414 3.86 -8.66 -3.75
C ARG A 414 5.08 -7.96 -3.15
N SER A 415 5.40 -6.77 -3.67
CA SER A 415 6.45 -5.90 -3.15
C SER A 415 6.12 -4.44 -3.39
N TYR A 416 6.58 -3.55 -2.51
CA TYR A 416 6.53 -2.10 -2.76
C TYR A 416 7.46 -1.62 -3.88
N ARG A 417 8.25 -2.52 -4.47
CA ARG A 417 9.17 -2.21 -5.58
C ARG A 417 8.72 -2.93 -6.84
N ASN A 418 8.64 -2.20 -7.94
CA ASN A 418 8.30 -2.74 -9.26
C ASN A 418 9.52 -3.43 -9.89
N LEU A 419 9.90 -4.61 -9.36
CA LEU A 419 11.15 -5.29 -9.69
C LEU A 419 10.96 -6.72 -10.21
N PHE A 420 9.75 -7.29 -10.14
CA PHE A 420 9.51 -8.66 -10.59
C PHE A 420 9.67 -8.78 -12.11
N GLN A 421 10.48 -9.74 -12.57
CA GLN A 421 10.59 -10.08 -13.98
C GLN A 421 9.30 -10.69 -14.52
N HIS A 422 8.75 -11.66 -13.79
CA HIS A 422 7.43 -12.20 -14.03
C HIS A 422 6.45 -11.42 -13.17
N SER A 423 5.57 -10.67 -13.81
CA SER A 423 4.59 -9.82 -13.16
C SER A 423 3.30 -9.77 -13.99
N ASN A 424 2.20 -9.48 -13.34
CA ASN A 424 0.93 -9.23 -14.01
C ASN A 424 0.24 -8.02 -13.38
N PRO A 425 -0.43 -7.18 -14.19
CA PRO A 425 -1.09 -5.98 -13.69
C PRO A 425 -2.39 -6.29 -12.93
N GLU A 426 -3.04 -7.41 -13.24
CA GLU A 426 -4.30 -7.82 -12.61
C GLU A 426 -4.12 -8.12 -11.13
N HIS A 427 -5.13 -7.83 -10.31
CA HIS A 427 -5.13 -8.00 -8.86
C HIS A 427 -3.97 -7.30 -8.14
N SER A 428 -3.47 -6.19 -8.70
CA SER A 428 -2.33 -5.45 -8.14
C SER A 428 -2.70 -4.38 -7.11
N LEU A 429 -3.96 -4.37 -6.66
CA LEU A 429 -4.42 -3.48 -5.59
C LEU A 429 -3.90 -3.96 -4.23
N TYR A 430 -3.50 -3.00 -3.37
CA TYR A 430 -3.00 -3.25 -2.02
C TYR A 430 -3.94 -2.58 -1.00
N THR A 431 -3.90 -3.06 0.24
CA THR A 431 -4.80 -2.57 1.30
C THR A 431 -4.58 -1.07 1.63
N PRO A 432 -5.62 -0.32 2.05
CA PRO A 432 -7.02 -0.72 2.10
C PRO A 432 -7.67 -0.69 0.72
N ASP A 433 -8.23 -1.80 0.29
CA ASP A 433 -9.02 -1.88 -0.93
C ASP A 433 -10.28 -2.70 -0.67
N THR A 434 -11.42 -2.04 -0.63
CA THR A 434 -12.72 -2.62 -0.31
C THR A 434 -13.79 -1.99 -1.18
N PRO A 435 -14.87 -2.72 -1.53
CA PRO A 435 -16.02 -2.13 -2.20
C PRO A 435 -16.66 -0.94 -1.47
N ASP A 436 -16.44 -0.79 -0.17
CA ASP A 436 -16.94 0.32 0.64
C ASP A 436 -16.13 1.61 0.48
N GLY A 437 -14.90 1.53 -0.05
CA GLY A 437 -14.08 2.66 -0.43
C GLY A 437 -14.23 3.03 -1.90
N LEU A 438 -13.85 4.25 -2.26
CA LEU A 438 -13.76 4.72 -3.65
C LEU A 438 -12.29 4.65 -4.10
N THR A 439 -11.90 3.53 -4.71
CA THR A 439 -10.53 3.32 -5.21
C THR A 439 -10.31 4.02 -6.54
N VAL A 440 -9.19 4.73 -6.68
CA VAL A 440 -8.91 5.64 -7.81
C VAL A 440 -7.62 5.24 -8.53
N GLY A 441 -7.72 4.92 -9.82
CA GLY A 441 -6.61 4.70 -10.75
C GLY A 441 -6.03 5.99 -11.31
N ALA A 442 -4.85 5.92 -11.94
CA ALA A 442 -4.14 7.08 -12.47
C ALA A 442 -4.17 7.14 -13.99
N VAL A 443 -4.53 8.31 -14.52
CA VAL A 443 -4.53 8.63 -15.95
C VAL A 443 -3.68 9.88 -16.17
N PHE A 444 -2.73 9.81 -17.11
CA PHE A 444 -1.87 10.95 -17.41
C PHE A 444 -2.68 12.16 -17.92
N TRP A 445 -2.57 13.28 -17.25
CA TRP A 445 -3.38 14.48 -17.56
C TRP A 445 -3.24 14.99 -18.99
N ASN A 446 -2.06 14.85 -19.61
CA ASN A 446 -1.77 15.32 -20.95
C ASN A 446 -1.78 14.16 -21.96
N GLY A 447 -2.96 13.62 -22.21
CA GLY A 447 -3.16 12.51 -23.15
C GLY A 447 -4.25 11.56 -22.72
N LEU A 448 -4.53 11.50 -21.44
CA LEU A 448 -5.55 10.65 -20.80
C LEU A 448 -5.29 9.15 -20.98
N ASP A 449 -4.02 8.77 -21.15
CA ASP A 449 -3.63 7.36 -21.15
C ASP A 449 -3.50 6.82 -19.72
N LEU A 450 -3.88 5.56 -19.53
CA LEU A 450 -3.66 4.86 -18.25
C LEU A 450 -2.16 4.81 -17.94
N GLU A 451 -1.78 5.19 -16.73
CA GLU A 451 -0.40 5.05 -16.31
C GLU A 451 0.00 3.57 -16.19
N PRO A 452 1.15 3.16 -16.75
CA PRO A 452 1.58 1.75 -16.74
C PRO A 452 1.71 1.15 -15.34
N PHE A 453 1.97 1.99 -14.34
CA PHE A 453 2.09 1.56 -12.95
C PHE A 453 0.74 1.49 -12.23
N SER A 454 -0.32 2.15 -12.75
CA SER A 454 -1.62 2.20 -12.08
C SER A 454 -2.14 0.81 -11.80
N SER A 455 -2.33 0.48 -10.52
CA SER A 455 -2.80 -0.84 -10.10
C SER A 455 -4.18 -1.14 -10.66
N GLN A 456 -4.37 -2.40 -11.06
CA GLN A 456 -5.55 -2.88 -11.75
C GLN A 456 -6.23 -4.00 -10.97
N GLY A 457 -7.53 -4.07 -11.13
CA GLY A 457 -8.37 -5.12 -10.56
C GLY A 457 -8.46 -6.39 -11.44
N PRO A 458 -9.49 -7.21 -11.16
CA PRO A 458 -10.43 -7.05 -10.04
C PRO A 458 -9.75 -7.23 -8.67
N LEU A 459 -10.43 -6.93 -7.58
CA LEU A 459 -10.03 -7.48 -6.27
C LEU A 459 -9.97 -9.00 -6.37
N LEU A 460 -9.23 -9.66 -5.49
CA LEU A 460 -9.38 -11.09 -5.35
C LEU A 460 -10.81 -11.41 -4.86
N GLY A 461 -11.31 -12.57 -5.19
CA GLY A 461 -12.57 -13.07 -4.67
C GLY A 461 -12.43 -13.64 -3.25
N PRO A 462 -13.52 -14.15 -2.67
CA PRO A 462 -13.55 -14.62 -1.30
C PRO A 462 -12.39 -15.55 -0.94
N GLY A 463 -11.71 -15.25 0.15
CA GLY A 463 -10.57 -16.02 0.64
C GLY A 463 -9.35 -15.99 -0.29
N GLY A 464 -9.14 -14.92 -1.04
CA GLY A 464 -8.00 -14.79 -1.96
C GLY A 464 -8.14 -15.55 -3.27
N SER A 465 -9.35 -15.95 -3.64
CA SER A 465 -9.63 -16.61 -4.92
C SER A 465 -9.38 -15.68 -6.11
N PRO A 466 -8.84 -16.17 -7.25
CA PRO A 466 -8.74 -15.34 -8.46
C PRO A 466 -10.09 -15.05 -9.13
N TYR A 467 -11.19 -15.56 -8.59
CA TYR A 467 -12.52 -15.45 -9.19
C TYR A 467 -13.53 -14.81 -8.23
N GLY A 468 -14.40 -13.98 -8.76
CA GLY A 468 -15.52 -13.42 -8.03
C GLY A 468 -15.22 -12.15 -7.24
N GLY A 469 -14.06 -11.55 -7.44
CA GLY A 469 -13.72 -10.25 -6.85
C GLY A 469 -14.45 -9.08 -7.50
N ALA A 470 -14.60 -8.00 -6.76
CA ALA A 470 -15.24 -6.77 -7.22
C ALA A 470 -14.38 -6.05 -8.26
N VAL A 471 -15.02 -5.33 -9.18
CA VAL A 471 -14.34 -4.41 -10.10
C VAL A 471 -13.66 -3.31 -9.31
N ALA A 472 -12.39 -3.06 -9.62
CA ALA A 472 -11.58 -1.97 -9.07
C ALA A 472 -10.46 -1.63 -10.09
N PRO A 473 -9.96 -0.37 -10.12
CA PRO A 473 -10.47 0.78 -9.36
C PRO A 473 -11.94 1.08 -9.70
N LYS A 474 -12.59 1.99 -8.94
CA LYS A 474 -13.96 2.45 -9.26
C LYS A 474 -13.98 3.65 -10.18
N LEU A 475 -12.97 4.51 -10.08
CA LEU A 475 -12.76 5.69 -10.92
C LEU A 475 -11.29 5.85 -11.29
N ALA A 476 -11.04 6.68 -12.28
CA ALA A 476 -9.71 7.21 -12.59
C ALA A 476 -9.67 8.71 -12.31
N GLY A 477 -8.50 9.19 -11.90
CA GLY A 477 -8.18 10.60 -11.72
C GLY A 477 -6.93 10.99 -12.47
N ALA A 478 -6.75 12.30 -12.66
CA ALA A 478 -5.59 12.85 -13.35
C ALA A 478 -4.31 12.70 -12.55
N ASP A 479 -3.22 12.46 -13.29
CA ASP A 479 -1.87 12.37 -12.74
C ASP A 479 -0.81 13.11 -13.59
N GLY A 480 0.44 13.28 -13.15
CA GLY A 480 1.51 13.98 -13.86
C GLY A 480 1.54 15.51 -13.75
N VAL A 481 1.06 16.09 -12.70
CA VAL A 481 0.69 17.51 -12.51
C VAL A 481 1.72 18.40 -11.79
N SER A 482 1.50 19.72 -11.67
CA SER A 482 2.32 20.67 -10.92
C SER A 482 1.81 20.90 -9.50
N GLY A 483 2.68 21.09 -8.55
CA GLY A 483 2.40 21.56 -7.21
C GLY A 483 3.63 22.25 -6.66
N VAL A 484 3.49 23.10 -5.66
CA VAL A 484 4.64 23.79 -5.05
C VAL A 484 5.56 22.78 -4.36
N THR A 485 4.99 21.77 -3.72
CA THR A 485 5.73 20.72 -3.00
C THR A 485 6.56 19.82 -3.92
N HIS A 486 6.01 19.42 -5.07
CA HIS A 486 6.64 18.44 -5.98
C HIS A 486 7.20 19.07 -7.27
N GLY A 487 7.01 20.37 -7.46
CA GLY A 487 7.50 21.10 -8.62
C GLY A 487 6.55 21.03 -9.83
N ALA A 488 6.97 21.68 -10.91
CA ALA A 488 6.15 21.81 -12.11
C ALA A 488 6.18 20.55 -12.98
N SER A 489 5.04 20.18 -13.54
CA SER A 489 4.93 19.21 -14.62
C SER A 489 5.57 19.77 -15.90
N ASN A 490 6.29 18.93 -16.60
CA ASN A 490 6.81 19.27 -17.94
C ASN A 490 5.89 18.76 -19.07
N GLY A 491 4.73 18.18 -18.72
CA GLY A 491 3.76 17.66 -19.70
C GLY A 491 4.24 16.43 -20.48
N VAL A 492 5.29 15.75 -19.99
CA VAL A 492 5.86 14.54 -20.59
C VAL A 492 5.44 13.34 -19.74
N PRO A 493 5.04 12.18 -20.32
CA PRO A 493 4.69 10.98 -19.55
C PRO A 493 5.83 10.51 -18.63
N TRP A 494 5.48 9.90 -17.49
CA TRP A 494 6.44 9.37 -16.52
C TRP A 494 7.52 8.48 -17.15
N ALA A 495 7.11 7.52 -17.98
CA ALA A 495 8.01 6.58 -18.65
C ALA A 495 9.00 7.25 -19.60
N SER A 496 8.79 8.52 -19.96
CA SER A 496 9.62 9.33 -20.84
C SER A 496 10.42 10.41 -20.11
N GLY A 497 10.45 10.38 -18.78
CA GLY A 497 11.18 11.34 -17.95
C GLY A 497 10.37 12.58 -17.59
N GLY A 498 9.07 12.44 -17.43
CA GLY A 498 8.18 13.49 -16.92
C GLY A 498 8.61 13.99 -15.55
N THR A 499 8.32 15.26 -15.27
CA THR A 499 8.48 15.91 -13.96
C THR A 499 7.12 16.35 -13.42
N GLY A 500 7.04 16.64 -12.14
CA GLY A 500 5.82 16.95 -11.42
C GLY A 500 5.50 15.84 -10.41
N PHE A 501 4.28 15.74 -10.05
CA PHE A 501 3.78 14.87 -9.02
C PHE A 501 3.06 13.65 -9.70
N TRP A 502 3.52 12.39 -9.52
CA TRP A 502 3.12 11.19 -10.28
C TRP A 502 2.45 10.11 -9.43
N GLY A 503 1.48 9.37 -10.00
CA GLY A 503 0.90 8.18 -9.39
C GLY A 503 -0.58 8.28 -9.03
N THR A 504 -1.13 7.16 -8.60
CA THR A 504 -2.52 7.08 -8.12
C THR A 504 -2.76 7.95 -6.88
N SER A 505 -1.68 8.37 -6.21
CA SER A 505 -1.76 9.27 -5.06
C SER A 505 -2.27 10.66 -5.36
N ALA A 506 -2.11 11.18 -6.58
CA ALA A 506 -2.73 12.45 -6.93
C ALA A 506 -4.10 12.27 -7.55
N ALA A 507 -4.27 11.20 -8.29
CA ALA A 507 -5.60 10.83 -8.78
C ALA A 507 -6.62 10.81 -7.62
N CYS A 508 -6.23 10.23 -6.48
CA CYS A 508 -7.04 10.16 -5.28
C CYS A 508 -7.49 11.53 -4.72
N PRO A 509 -6.59 12.48 -4.41
CA PRO A 509 -7.01 13.79 -3.88
C PRO A 509 -7.79 14.64 -4.89
N HIS A 510 -7.60 14.48 -6.21
CA HIS A 510 -8.46 15.09 -7.20
C HIS A 510 -9.92 14.62 -7.05
N VAL A 511 -10.11 13.31 -6.91
CA VAL A 511 -11.44 12.74 -6.73
C VAL A 511 -12.04 13.14 -5.37
N ALA A 512 -11.23 13.17 -4.31
CA ALA A 512 -11.68 13.62 -3.00
C ALA A 512 -12.13 15.11 -3.01
N GLY A 513 -11.37 15.98 -3.67
CA GLY A 513 -11.74 17.37 -3.86
C GLY A 513 -12.97 17.53 -4.74
N GLY A 514 -13.11 16.72 -5.80
CA GLY A 514 -14.31 16.67 -6.63
C GLY A 514 -15.56 16.27 -5.84
N ALA A 515 -15.45 15.28 -4.97
CA ALA A 515 -16.51 14.88 -4.05
C ALA A 515 -16.93 16.05 -3.12
N ALA A 516 -15.95 16.80 -2.61
CA ALA A 516 -16.21 17.98 -1.78
C ALA A 516 -16.95 19.09 -2.55
N LEU A 517 -16.63 19.30 -3.82
CA LEU A 517 -17.35 20.25 -4.68
C LEU A 517 -18.81 19.84 -4.85
N LEU A 518 -19.07 18.55 -5.14
CA LEU A 518 -20.44 18.04 -5.30
C LEU A 518 -21.27 18.16 -4.02
N LEU A 519 -20.67 17.86 -2.86
CA LEU A 519 -21.33 18.07 -1.56
C LEU A 519 -21.59 19.53 -1.26
N SER A 520 -20.67 20.43 -1.63
CA SER A 520 -20.88 21.88 -1.48
C SER A 520 -22.04 22.39 -2.33
N ALA A 521 -22.19 21.85 -3.55
CA ALA A 521 -23.31 22.14 -4.42
C ALA A 521 -24.63 21.53 -3.92
N ASN A 522 -24.56 20.35 -3.30
CA ASN A 522 -25.70 19.54 -2.88
C ASN A 522 -25.51 18.99 -1.45
N PRO A 523 -25.68 19.81 -0.40
CA PRO A 523 -25.38 19.42 0.99
C PRO A 523 -26.27 18.31 1.57
N GLY A 524 -27.30 17.89 0.83
CA GLY A 524 -28.22 16.83 1.24
C GLY A 524 -27.87 15.42 0.75
N LEU A 525 -26.80 15.28 -0.05
CA LEU A 525 -26.37 13.96 -0.52
C LEU A 525 -25.82 13.14 0.64
N ASP A 526 -26.27 11.89 0.74
CA ASP A 526 -25.59 10.88 1.57
C ASP A 526 -24.39 10.28 0.81
N VAL A 527 -23.61 9.43 1.49
CA VAL A 527 -22.38 8.85 0.94
C VAL A 527 -22.64 8.00 -0.31
N ASP A 528 -23.75 7.27 -0.36
CA ASP A 528 -24.10 6.40 -1.48
C ASP A 528 -24.57 7.19 -2.68
N GLN A 529 -25.33 8.25 -2.45
CA GLN A 529 -25.76 9.19 -3.49
C GLN A 529 -24.58 9.96 -4.08
N LEU A 530 -23.64 10.41 -3.21
CA LEU A 530 -22.42 11.10 -3.64
C LEU A 530 -21.55 10.18 -4.52
N GLU A 531 -21.30 8.97 -4.09
CA GLU A 531 -20.53 8.00 -4.87
C GLU A 531 -21.24 7.68 -6.19
N SER A 532 -22.54 7.40 -6.15
CA SER A 532 -23.33 7.11 -7.35
C SER A 532 -23.27 8.25 -8.37
N LEU A 533 -23.30 9.50 -7.91
CA LEU A 533 -23.22 10.68 -8.77
C LEU A 533 -21.82 10.79 -9.42
N LEU A 534 -20.75 10.57 -8.66
CA LEU A 534 -19.38 10.56 -9.18
C LEU A 534 -19.19 9.48 -10.25
N LEU A 535 -19.71 8.27 -10.00
CA LEU A 535 -19.60 7.15 -10.94
C LEU A 535 -20.43 7.36 -12.21
N ALA A 536 -21.64 7.88 -12.06
CA ALA A 536 -22.55 8.13 -13.20
C ALA A 536 -22.08 9.25 -14.13
N ALA A 537 -21.40 10.27 -13.58
CA ALA A 537 -20.88 11.41 -14.34
C ALA A 537 -19.51 11.13 -14.99
N ALA A 538 -18.86 10.02 -14.66
CA ALA A 538 -17.55 9.69 -15.19
C ALA A 538 -17.55 9.56 -16.72
N THR A 539 -16.48 10.02 -17.34
CA THR A 539 -16.24 9.79 -18.77
C THR A 539 -15.67 8.38 -18.96
N ASP A 540 -16.45 7.51 -19.59
CA ASP A 540 -16.07 6.12 -19.86
C ASP A 540 -14.76 6.05 -20.65
N MET A 541 -13.83 5.23 -20.22
CA MET A 541 -12.49 5.08 -20.78
C MET A 541 -12.12 3.59 -20.89
N GLY A 542 -11.32 3.27 -21.91
CA GLY A 542 -10.92 1.87 -22.15
C GLY A 542 -12.04 1.03 -22.75
N PRO A 543 -12.24 -0.20 -22.25
CA PRO A 543 -13.39 -1.04 -22.61
C PRO A 543 -14.71 -0.40 -22.19
N THR A 544 -15.77 -0.54 -23.00
CA THR A 544 -17.06 0.09 -22.72
C THR A 544 -17.68 -0.41 -21.41
N GLY A 545 -18.04 0.52 -20.54
CA GLY A 545 -18.61 0.28 -19.22
C GLY A 545 -17.54 0.02 -18.15
N PRO A 546 -17.93 -0.21 -16.88
CA PRO A 546 -16.98 -0.38 -15.80
C PRO A 546 -15.99 -1.52 -16.03
N ASP A 547 -14.70 -1.25 -15.93
CA ASP A 547 -13.61 -2.21 -16.13
C ASP A 547 -12.57 -2.16 -15.00
N ASN A 548 -11.58 -3.06 -15.05
CA ASN A 548 -10.57 -3.21 -14.01
C ASN A 548 -9.35 -2.29 -14.18
N GLN A 549 -9.36 -1.36 -15.12
CA GLN A 549 -8.28 -0.42 -15.40
C GLN A 549 -8.68 1.01 -15.03
N TYR A 550 -9.87 1.42 -15.45
CA TYR A 550 -10.38 2.79 -15.28
C TYR A 550 -11.61 2.85 -14.35
N GLY A 551 -12.17 1.71 -13.95
CA GLY A 551 -13.45 1.66 -13.27
C GLY A 551 -14.59 2.15 -14.16
N HIS A 552 -15.37 3.11 -13.68
CA HIS A 552 -16.39 3.79 -14.47
C HIS A 552 -15.82 4.84 -15.45
N GLY A 553 -14.50 5.07 -15.42
CA GLY A 553 -13.80 6.03 -16.26
C GLY A 553 -13.20 7.20 -15.49
N LEU A 554 -12.79 8.25 -16.21
CA LEU A 554 -12.23 9.47 -15.66
C LEU A 554 -13.31 10.31 -14.96
N MET A 555 -13.07 10.73 -13.70
CA MET A 555 -13.97 11.64 -13.00
C MET A 555 -14.27 12.88 -13.85
N ASN A 556 -15.53 13.24 -13.96
CA ASN A 556 -16.00 14.39 -14.73
C ASN A 556 -16.98 15.22 -13.91
N LEU A 557 -16.70 16.49 -13.73
CA LEU A 557 -17.52 17.46 -12.99
C LEU A 557 -18.20 18.46 -13.92
N ASP A 558 -18.31 18.13 -15.23
CA ASP A 558 -19.07 18.99 -16.17
C ASP A 558 -20.54 19.05 -15.71
N VAL A 559 -20.91 20.23 -15.25
CA VAL A 559 -22.27 20.51 -14.73
C VAL A 559 -23.39 20.23 -15.73
N SER A 560 -23.10 20.29 -17.03
CA SER A 560 -24.06 19.93 -18.06
C SER A 560 -24.41 18.44 -18.07
N LEU A 561 -23.50 17.59 -17.59
CA LEU A 561 -23.71 16.16 -17.42
C LEU A 561 -24.30 15.81 -16.05
N LEU A 562 -23.89 16.54 -15.01
CA LEU A 562 -24.35 16.33 -13.63
C LEU A 562 -25.84 16.68 -13.43
N PHE A 563 -26.37 17.56 -14.26
CA PHE A 563 -27.75 18.04 -14.21
C PHE A 563 -28.54 17.80 -15.53
N ALA A 564 -28.03 16.91 -16.39
CA ALA A 564 -28.67 16.53 -17.66
C ALA A 564 -29.92 15.63 -17.49
N ASP A 565 -30.60 15.75 -16.34
CA ASP A 565 -31.71 14.88 -15.94
C ASP A 565 -33.11 15.50 -16.18
N GLY A 566 -33.19 16.46 -17.07
CA GLY A 566 -34.49 16.99 -17.49
C GLY A 566 -34.90 18.35 -16.90
N PHE A 567 -34.01 19.08 -16.23
CA PHE A 567 -34.26 20.50 -15.92
C PHE A 567 -34.39 21.35 -17.19
N GLU A 568 -33.82 20.88 -18.31
CA GLU A 568 -33.98 21.51 -19.63
C GLU A 568 -35.46 21.49 -20.12
N SER A 569 -36.26 20.51 -19.66
CA SER A 569 -37.69 20.45 -19.94
C SER A 569 -38.49 21.43 -19.09
N GLY A 570 -37.94 21.93 -17.98
CA GLY A 570 -38.61 22.81 -17.01
C GLY A 570 -39.64 22.05 -16.16
N ASP A 571 -39.60 20.74 -16.14
CA ASP A 571 -40.47 19.91 -15.31
C ASP A 571 -39.69 18.70 -14.69
N THR A 572 -40.37 17.90 -13.90
CA THR A 572 -39.80 16.75 -13.18
C THR A 572 -40.21 15.39 -13.80
N SER A 573 -40.58 15.34 -15.07
CA SER A 573 -41.16 14.17 -15.72
C SER A 573 -40.19 13.01 -15.86
N GLU A 574 -38.88 13.27 -15.89
CA GLU A 574 -37.82 12.26 -15.98
C GLU A 574 -37.36 11.74 -14.59
N TRP A 575 -37.91 12.29 -13.50
CA TRP A 575 -37.48 11.90 -12.15
C TRP A 575 -38.30 10.71 -11.65
N SER A 576 -37.61 9.68 -11.15
CA SER A 576 -38.23 8.46 -10.61
C SER A 576 -38.97 8.72 -9.28
N THR A 577 -38.61 9.77 -8.55
CA THR A 577 -39.24 10.18 -7.29
C THR A 577 -39.27 11.68 -7.17
N THR A 578 -40.47 12.28 -7.11
CA THR A 578 -40.65 13.67 -6.67
C THR A 578 -40.96 13.67 -5.17
N VAL A 579 -40.14 14.37 -4.38
CA VAL A 579 -40.53 14.74 -3.01
C VAL A 579 -41.28 16.06 -3.10
N PRO A 580 -42.50 16.19 -2.52
CA PRO A 580 -43.31 17.38 -2.61
C PRO A 580 -42.71 18.56 -1.85
#